data_757f8d1b06a470411cff93db1ddee50d
#
_entry.id   757f8d1b06a470411cff93db1ddee50d
#
_cell.length_a   1.000
_cell.length_b   1.000
_cell.length_c   1.000
_cell.angle_alpha   90.00
_cell.angle_beta   90.00
_cell.angle_gamma   90.00
#
_symmetry.space_group_name_H-M   'P 1'
#
loop_
_entity.id
_entity.type
_entity.pdbx_description
1 polymer ?
#
loop_
_entity_poly.entity_id
_entity_poly.type
_entity_poly.pdbx_seq_one_letter_code
_entity_poly.pdbx_strand_id
1 'polypeptide(L)'
;SPDFNCDGDRLTAAIRNNLNGDFALTNDLENIDKGAFIVLSWRDINLMLPVSFQAGDISFTDKKWLWSYQDKKNGLRMDNPRFAKLLPNGEIQEFSCQAIYKEDIV
;
A
#
# COMPACT_ATOMS: atom_id res chain seq x y z
N SER A 1 -6.69 -9.28 -4.79
CA SER A 1 -6.81 -7.95 -4.17
C SER A 1 -7.43 -6.97 -5.14
N PRO A 2 -8.21 -6.01 -4.64
CA PRO A 2 -8.78 -5.01 -5.53
C PRO A 2 -7.70 -4.07 -6.03
N ASP A 3 -7.92 -3.52 -7.22
CA ASP A 3 -7.18 -2.36 -7.65
C ASP A 3 -7.78 -1.12 -7.01
N PHE A 4 -7.12 0.01 -7.15
CA PHE A 4 -7.56 1.26 -6.54
C PHE A 4 -7.69 2.34 -7.59
N ASN A 5 -8.57 3.30 -7.31
CA ASN A 5 -8.63 4.56 -8.02
C ASN A 5 -7.96 5.59 -7.10
N CYS A 6 -6.81 6.11 -7.52
CA CYS A 6 -6.06 7.10 -6.76
C CYS A 6 -6.02 8.40 -7.55
N ASP A 7 -6.72 9.42 -7.05
CA ASP A 7 -6.84 10.73 -7.72
C ASP A 7 -7.21 10.62 -9.19
N GLY A 8 -8.18 9.72 -9.49
CA GLY A 8 -8.72 9.56 -10.83
C GLY A 8 -8.01 8.55 -11.70
N ASP A 9 -6.87 8.01 -11.27
CA ASP A 9 -6.09 7.05 -12.05
C ASP A 9 -5.98 5.70 -11.35
N ARG A 10 -5.99 4.64 -12.15
CA ARG A 10 -5.91 3.29 -11.62
C ARG A 10 -4.53 3.00 -11.02
N LEU A 11 -4.55 2.41 -9.84
CA LEU A 11 -3.35 1.93 -9.17
C LEU A 11 -3.50 0.43 -8.90
N THR A 12 -2.47 -0.34 -9.23
CA THR A 12 -2.42 -1.76 -8.87
C THR A 12 -1.46 -1.93 -7.71
N ALA A 13 -1.85 -2.74 -6.72
CA ALA A 13 -1.06 -3.00 -5.53
C ALA A 13 -0.95 -4.50 -5.31
N ALA A 14 0.27 -4.99 -5.11
CA ALA A 14 0.52 -6.40 -4.85
C ALA A 14 1.52 -6.54 -3.72
N ILE A 15 1.09 -7.16 -2.62
CA ILE A 15 1.97 -7.44 -1.49
C ILE A 15 2.63 -8.80 -1.71
N ARG A 16 3.95 -8.82 -1.60
CA ARG A 16 4.76 -10.04 -1.65
C ARG A 16 5.29 -10.33 -0.26
N ASN A 17 4.90 -11.46 0.29
CA ASN A 17 5.38 -11.87 1.61
C ASN A 17 6.41 -13.00 1.45
N ASN A 18 7.42 -13.00 2.31
CA ASN A 18 8.43 -14.05 2.30
C ASN A 18 7.93 -15.25 3.13
N LEU A 19 7.52 -16.30 2.42
CA LEU A 19 7.11 -17.54 3.05
C LEU A 19 8.15 -18.61 2.74
N ASN A 20 9.04 -18.89 3.69
CA ASN A 20 10.10 -19.91 3.55
C ASN A 20 10.96 -19.71 2.30
N GLY A 21 11.29 -18.45 1.99
CA GLY A 21 12.11 -18.12 0.83
C GLY A 21 11.34 -17.86 -0.44
N ASP A 22 10.05 -18.11 -0.47
CA ASP A 22 9.19 -17.83 -1.61
C ASP A 22 8.43 -16.53 -1.40
N PHE A 23 8.53 -15.60 -2.35
CA PHE A 23 7.82 -14.32 -2.28
C PHE A 23 6.44 -14.48 -2.92
N ALA A 24 5.48 -14.94 -2.11
CA ALA A 24 4.11 -15.19 -2.56
C ALA A 24 3.24 -13.95 -2.38
N LEU A 25 2.26 -13.79 -3.28
CA LEU A 25 1.24 -12.75 -3.14
C LEU A 25 0.40 -13.02 -1.91
N THR A 26 0.08 -11.97 -1.16
CA THR A 26 -0.76 -12.09 0.03
C THR A 26 -1.63 -10.85 0.22
N ASN A 27 -2.77 -11.05 0.89
CA ASN A 27 -3.61 -9.98 1.42
C ASN A 27 -3.68 -10.04 2.94
N ASP A 28 -2.94 -10.93 3.55
CA ASP A 28 -2.99 -11.17 4.99
C ASP A 28 -1.95 -10.30 5.69
N LEU A 29 -2.40 -9.12 6.14
CA LEU A 29 -1.54 -8.16 6.84
C LEU A 29 -1.12 -8.62 8.23
N GLU A 30 -1.84 -9.58 8.82
CA GLU A 30 -1.52 -10.05 10.17
C GLU A 30 -0.30 -10.97 10.19
N ASN A 31 0.04 -11.59 9.06
CA ASN A 31 1.13 -12.54 8.95
C ASN A 31 2.24 -12.06 8.02
N ILE A 32 2.49 -10.77 7.97
CA ILE A 32 3.53 -10.20 7.12
C ILE A 32 4.88 -10.24 7.83
N ASP A 33 5.89 -10.76 7.14
CA ASP A 33 7.26 -10.86 7.62
C ASP A 33 8.09 -9.60 7.30
N LYS A 34 9.24 -9.50 7.95
CA LYS A 34 10.15 -8.36 7.79
C LYS A 34 10.62 -8.12 6.36
N GLY A 35 10.69 -9.17 5.55
CA GLY A 35 11.16 -9.05 4.17
C GLY A 35 10.07 -8.76 3.16
N ALA A 36 8.83 -8.56 3.62
CA ALA A 36 7.73 -8.28 2.72
C ALA A 36 7.87 -6.91 2.05
N PHE A 37 7.26 -6.78 0.89
CA PHE A 37 7.22 -5.51 0.17
C PHE A 37 5.93 -5.42 -0.63
N ILE A 38 5.57 -4.21 -1.01
CA ILE A 38 4.44 -3.98 -1.90
C ILE A 38 4.93 -3.42 -3.22
N VAL A 39 4.35 -3.89 -4.30
CA VAL A 39 4.62 -3.36 -5.64
C VAL A 39 3.41 -2.53 -6.05
N LEU A 40 3.65 -1.26 -6.34
CA LEU A 40 2.62 -0.33 -6.76
C LEU A 40 2.91 0.13 -8.19
N SER A 41 1.87 0.14 -9.03
CA SER A 41 1.96 0.71 -10.37
C SER A 41 0.83 1.73 -10.52
N TRP A 42 1.19 2.98 -10.79
CA TRP A 42 0.25 4.09 -10.85
C TRP A 42 0.80 5.16 -11.77
N ARG A 43 0.01 5.54 -12.79
CA ARG A 43 0.49 6.46 -13.82
C ARG A 43 1.78 5.91 -14.44
N ASP A 44 2.82 6.72 -14.58
CA ASP A 44 4.12 6.29 -15.07
C ASP A 44 5.07 5.85 -13.95
N ILE A 45 4.53 5.61 -12.74
CA ILE A 45 5.33 5.34 -11.55
C ILE A 45 5.21 3.87 -11.18
N ASN A 46 6.35 3.22 -10.99
CA ASN A 46 6.43 1.86 -10.46
C ASN A 46 7.25 1.90 -9.18
N LEU A 47 6.65 1.44 -8.09
CA LEU A 47 7.26 1.48 -6.77
C LEU A 47 7.37 0.09 -6.18
N MET A 48 8.44 -0.14 -5.46
CA MET A 48 8.62 -1.32 -4.62
C MET A 48 8.96 -0.81 -3.23
N LEU A 49 8.01 -0.89 -2.31
CA LEU A 49 8.15 -0.33 -0.98
C LEU A 49 8.27 -1.45 0.05
N PRO A 50 9.36 -1.46 0.84
CA PRO A 50 9.51 -2.46 1.89
C PRO A 50 8.54 -2.22 3.04
N VAL A 51 8.18 -3.30 3.72
CA VAL A 51 7.34 -3.20 4.91
C VAL A 51 8.10 -2.52 6.04
N SER A 52 7.38 -1.72 6.81
CA SER A 52 7.89 -1.05 8.00
C SER A 52 6.95 -1.30 9.17
N PHE A 53 7.52 -1.71 10.30
CA PHE A 53 6.78 -1.93 11.54
C PHE A 53 7.20 -0.85 12.53
N GLN A 54 6.32 0.13 12.79
CA GLN A 54 6.59 1.18 13.77
C GLN A 54 5.39 1.36 14.68
N ALA A 55 5.64 1.30 15.98
CA ALA A 55 4.61 1.50 17.01
C ALA A 55 3.38 0.60 16.82
N GLY A 56 3.59 -0.63 16.34
CA GLY A 56 2.51 -1.58 16.10
C GLY A 56 1.77 -1.38 14.77
N ASP A 57 2.12 -0.35 14.02
CA ASP A 57 1.52 -0.09 12.71
C ASP A 57 2.33 -0.75 11.60
N ILE A 58 1.64 -1.25 10.59
CA ILE A 58 2.26 -1.83 9.40
C ILE A 58 2.06 -0.87 8.23
N SER A 59 3.15 -0.42 7.65
CA SER A 59 3.12 0.41 6.45
C SER A 59 4.19 -0.08 5.48
N PHE A 60 4.13 0.42 4.26
CA PHE A 60 5.14 0.15 3.23
C PHE A 60 5.72 1.50 2.82
N THR A 61 7.03 1.65 2.98
CA THR A 61 7.65 2.95 2.70
C THR A 61 9.12 2.79 2.37
N ASP A 62 9.60 3.66 1.46
CA ASP A 62 11.02 3.83 1.16
C ASP A 62 11.51 5.21 1.66
N LYS A 63 10.72 5.86 2.52
CA LYS A 63 10.93 7.21 3.05
C LYS A 63 10.67 8.33 2.03
N LYS A 64 10.34 8.00 0.80
CA LYS A 64 9.87 8.95 -0.23
C LYS A 64 8.41 8.75 -0.52
N TRP A 65 7.93 7.51 -0.45
CA TRP A 65 6.56 7.13 -0.68
C TRP A 65 6.05 6.34 0.51
N LEU A 66 4.74 6.43 0.76
CA LEU A 66 4.08 5.72 1.85
C LEU A 66 2.80 5.09 1.35
N TRP A 67 2.61 3.82 1.70
CA TRP A 67 1.35 3.10 1.49
C TRP A 67 0.98 2.40 2.78
N SER A 68 -0.22 2.67 3.30
CA SER A 68 -0.67 2.05 4.55
C SER A 68 -2.15 1.73 4.49
N TYR A 69 -2.49 0.53 4.95
CA TYR A 69 -3.88 0.13 5.14
C TYR A 69 -4.38 0.44 6.56
N GLN A 70 -3.53 0.95 7.41
CA GLN A 70 -3.87 1.20 8.81
C GLN A 70 -4.20 2.66 9.06
N ASP A 71 -5.23 2.86 9.87
CA ASP A 71 -5.66 4.15 10.35
C ASP A 71 -5.74 4.07 11.86
N LYS A 72 -5.07 4.97 12.57
CA LYS A 72 -5.03 4.96 14.03
C LYS A 72 -6.42 5.04 14.67
N LYS A 73 -7.38 5.68 14.01
CA LYS A 73 -8.74 5.80 14.51
C LYS A 73 -9.61 4.60 14.17
N ASN A 74 -9.45 4.05 12.97
CA ASN A 74 -10.41 3.11 12.39
C ASN A 74 -9.85 1.71 12.15
N GLY A 75 -8.61 1.45 12.54
CA GLY A 75 -7.98 0.14 12.32
C GLY A 75 -7.59 -0.08 10.87
N LEU A 76 -7.80 -1.30 10.37
CA LEU A 76 -7.44 -1.63 8.99
C LEU A 76 -8.47 -1.07 8.01
N ARG A 77 -7.99 -0.36 7.01
CA ARG A 77 -8.79 0.25 5.94
C ARG A 77 -8.35 -0.30 4.59
N MET A 78 -8.77 -1.52 4.29
CA MET A 78 -8.38 -2.20 3.05
C MET A 78 -8.98 -1.56 1.79
N ASP A 79 -10.11 -0.87 1.93
CA ASP A 79 -10.82 -0.21 0.83
C ASP A 79 -10.40 1.22 0.60
N ASN A 80 -9.67 1.80 1.55
CA ASN A 80 -9.31 3.23 1.49
C ASN A 80 -7.91 3.42 2.11
N PRO A 81 -6.86 2.90 1.46
CA PRO A 81 -5.50 2.99 1.98
C PRO A 81 -4.97 4.41 1.90
N ARG A 82 -4.01 4.71 2.76
CA ARG A 82 -3.28 5.96 2.71
C ARG A 82 -2.15 5.84 1.70
N PHE A 83 -2.11 6.74 0.73
CA PHE A 83 -1.05 6.82 -0.26
C PHE A 83 -0.51 8.25 -0.27
N ALA A 84 0.79 8.40 -0.02
CA ALA A 84 1.38 9.70 0.14
C ALA A 84 2.80 9.74 -0.41
N LYS A 85 3.22 10.94 -0.81
CA LYS A 85 4.59 11.23 -1.21
C LYS A 85 5.21 12.20 -0.21
N LEU A 86 6.39 11.85 0.30
CA LEU A 86 7.15 12.69 1.21
C LEU A 86 8.09 13.56 0.39
N LEU A 87 7.84 14.86 0.39
CA LEU A 87 8.60 15.81 -0.41
C LEU A 87 9.90 16.22 0.29
N PRO A 88 10.93 16.63 -0.48
CA PRO A 88 12.23 16.99 0.12
C PRO A 88 12.16 18.14 1.14
N ASN A 89 11.15 19.01 1.02
CA ASN A 89 10.96 20.13 1.96
C ASN A 89 10.24 19.73 3.24
N GLY A 90 9.95 18.43 3.42
CA GLY A 90 9.23 17.92 4.59
C GLY A 90 7.72 17.93 4.45
N GLU A 91 7.19 18.47 3.38
CA GLU A 91 5.75 18.42 3.13
C GLU A 91 5.32 17.03 2.70
N ILE A 92 4.06 16.70 2.95
CA ILE A 92 3.47 15.42 2.58
C ILE A 92 2.36 15.67 1.59
N GLN A 93 2.45 15.03 0.44
CA GLN A 93 1.42 15.08 -0.59
C GLN A 93 0.56 13.83 -0.48
N GLU A 94 -0.72 14.01 -0.12
CA GLU A 94 -1.67 12.91 0.02
C GLU A 94 -2.42 12.68 -1.28
N PHE A 95 -2.66 11.41 -1.60
CA PHE A 95 -3.50 11.02 -2.73
C PHE A 95 -4.72 10.28 -2.20
N SER A 96 -5.88 10.55 -2.77
CA SER A 96 -7.13 9.92 -2.35
C SER A 96 -7.34 8.62 -3.11
N CYS A 97 -7.30 7.50 -2.40
CA CYS A 97 -7.43 6.17 -3.00
C CYS A 97 -8.67 5.46 -2.50
N GLN A 98 -9.38 4.81 -3.42
CA GLN A 98 -10.53 3.96 -3.09
C GLN A 98 -10.44 2.67 -3.88
N ALA A 99 -10.76 1.56 -3.21
CA ALA A 99 -10.74 0.25 -3.84
C ALA A 99 -11.78 0.16 -4.97
N ILE A 100 -11.38 -0.48 -6.06
CA ILE A 100 -12.27 -0.82 -7.17
C ILE A 100 -12.60 -2.30 -7.05
N TYR A 101 -13.85 -2.61 -6.78
CA TYR A 101 -14.30 -4.00 -6.69
C TYR A 101 -14.87 -4.45 -8.01
N LYS A 102 -14.79 -5.73 -8.28
CA LYS A 102 -15.19 -6.30 -9.55
C LYS A 102 -16.66 -6.01 -9.89
N GLU A 103 -17.52 -5.97 -8.90
CA GLU A 103 -18.94 -5.67 -9.06
C GLU A 103 -19.23 -4.21 -9.46
N ASP A 104 -18.25 -3.33 -9.28
CA ASP A 104 -18.36 -1.93 -9.67
C ASP A 104 -18.09 -1.73 -11.17
N ILE A 105 -17.68 -2.79 -11.86
CA ILE A 105 -17.32 -2.78 -13.28
C ILE A 105 -18.45 -3.50 -14.05
N VAL A 106 -19.59 -2.90 -14.09
CA VAL A 106 -20.72 -3.51 -14.80
C VAL A 106 -20.94 -2.83 -16.13
#